data_e0cbab523fa5ffd5ad5d4183e644a9a6
#
_entry.id   e0cbab523fa5ffd5ad5d4183e644a9a6
#
_cell.length_a   1.000
_cell.length_b   1.000
_cell.length_c   1.000
_cell.angle_alpha   90.00
_cell.angle_beta   90.00
_cell.angle_gamma   90.00
#
_symmetry.space_group_name_H-M   'P 1'
#
loop_
_entity.id
_entity.type
_entity.pdbx_description
1 polymer ?
#
loop_
_entity_poly.entity_id
_entity_poly.type
_entity_poly.pdbx_seq_one_letter_code
_entity_poly.pdbx_strand_id
1 'polypeptide(L)'
;MKININGIEFKNPVIAASGTFGFGQEYNDFYDVGKLGGICTKGLTLNPKEGNEGVRSYETPLGMLNSVGLQNIGVEEFVTSELPKMKKLNTNIIANLGGGSIEDYERAVEILNSSDIDIIELNISCPNVKEGGMAFGIKSEVAYDVVSRIKKISKKKIMVKLSPNAEDIVDMAYNCCMAGADSLSLINTLKGMAIDIKSKKPVFNNIFAGLSGPAVKPIALRMVYEVSSKVNIPVVGIGGIASTEDALEFIMAGATRSKSTRLNSSHKT
;
A
#
# COMPACT_ATOMS: atom_id res chain seq x y z
N MET A 1 5.90 19.30 11.01
CA MET A 1 6.99 19.42 10.02
C MET A 1 6.40 19.07 8.66
N LYS A 2 6.21 20.06 7.79
CA LYS A 2 5.71 19.86 6.43
C LYS A 2 6.72 19.09 5.59
N ILE A 3 6.25 18.25 4.68
CA ILE A 3 7.06 17.53 3.72
C ILE A 3 6.48 17.67 2.32
N ASN A 4 7.29 17.40 1.30
CA ASN A 4 6.85 17.41 -0.08
C ASN A 4 7.15 16.07 -0.74
N ILE A 5 6.14 15.46 -1.35
CA ILE A 5 6.27 14.25 -2.17
C ILE A 5 5.82 14.62 -3.60
N ASN A 6 6.79 14.75 -4.50
CA ASN A 6 6.55 15.01 -5.92
C ASN A 6 5.71 16.28 -6.23
N GLY A 7 5.93 17.35 -5.47
CA GLY A 7 5.20 18.61 -5.61
C GLY A 7 3.92 18.70 -4.77
N ILE A 8 3.51 17.63 -4.12
CA ILE A 8 2.35 17.60 -3.22
C ILE A 8 2.82 17.83 -1.79
N GLU A 9 2.32 18.90 -1.14
CA GLU A 9 2.63 19.22 0.25
C GLU A 9 1.79 18.36 1.20
N PHE A 10 2.48 17.71 2.16
CA PHE A 10 1.88 17.01 3.29
C PHE A 10 2.18 17.79 4.56
N LYS A 11 1.19 17.96 5.44
CA LYS A 11 1.36 18.71 6.69
C LYS A 11 2.36 18.09 7.68
N ASN A 12 2.57 16.77 7.57
CA ASN A 12 3.58 16.01 8.32
C ASN A 12 3.88 14.67 7.62
N PRO A 13 4.93 13.91 8.04
CA PRO A 13 5.34 12.67 7.39
C PRO A 13 4.48 11.44 7.70
N VAL A 14 3.43 11.56 8.48
CA VAL A 14 2.63 10.42 8.94
C VAL A 14 1.47 10.18 7.97
N ILE A 15 1.44 8.99 7.39
CA ILE A 15 0.40 8.57 6.44
C ILE A 15 -0.21 7.25 6.95
N ALA A 16 -1.53 7.20 7.11
CA ALA A 16 -2.21 5.96 7.44
C ALA A 16 -2.11 4.96 6.27
N ALA A 17 -1.65 3.75 6.54
CA ALA A 17 -1.41 2.74 5.51
C ALA A 17 -2.71 2.12 4.99
N SER A 18 -2.73 1.77 3.71
CA SER A 18 -3.85 1.05 3.09
C SER A 18 -4.15 -0.28 3.82
N GLY A 19 -5.43 -0.56 3.99
CA GLY A 19 -5.92 -1.78 4.62
C GLY A 19 -5.93 -1.75 6.15
N THR A 20 -5.52 -0.63 6.78
CA THR A 20 -5.50 -0.47 8.25
C THR A 20 -6.37 0.66 8.76
N PHE A 21 -6.95 1.47 7.86
CA PHE A 21 -7.59 2.73 8.23
C PHE A 21 -8.90 2.99 7.48
N GLY A 22 -9.46 2.00 6.78
CA GLY A 22 -10.67 2.16 5.98
C GLY A 22 -10.59 3.36 5.03
N PHE A 23 -11.56 4.25 5.13
CA PHE A 23 -11.59 5.56 4.48
C PHE A 23 -11.41 6.72 5.47
N GLY A 24 -11.16 6.43 6.76
CA GLY A 24 -10.80 7.39 7.79
C GLY A 24 -11.96 7.94 8.60
N GLN A 25 -13.22 7.84 8.14
CA GLN A 25 -14.37 8.40 8.86
C GLN A 25 -14.54 7.76 10.24
N GLU A 26 -14.46 6.42 10.33
CA GLU A 26 -14.62 5.68 11.58
C GLU A 26 -13.61 6.08 12.65
N TYR A 27 -12.39 6.46 12.23
CA TYR A 27 -11.35 6.92 13.14
C TYR A 27 -11.52 8.37 13.56
N ASN A 28 -12.21 9.18 12.77
CA ASN A 28 -12.45 10.59 13.08
C ASN A 28 -13.35 10.79 14.29
N ASP A 29 -14.11 9.76 14.68
CA ASP A 29 -14.90 9.76 15.92
C ASP A 29 -14.02 9.64 17.19
N PHE A 30 -12.79 9.14 17.05
CA PHE A 30 -11.87 8.94 18.16
C PHE A 30 -10.78 10.01 18.27
N TYR A 31 -10.36 10.56 17.13
CA TYR A 31 -9.39 11.66 17.08
C TYR A 31 -9.45 12.40 15.74
N ASP A 32 -9.02 13.64 15.73
CA ASP A 32 -8.97 14.48 14.54
C ASP A 32 -8.01 13.89 13.49
N VAL A 33 -8.58 13.15 12.52
CA VAL A 33 -7.85 12.52 11.41
C VAL A 33 -7.16 13.56 10.54
N GLY A 34 -7.67 14.80 10.52
CA GLY A 34 -7.01 15.93 9.84
C GLY A 34 -5.61 16.23 10.35
N LYS A 35 -5.19 15.70 11.50
CA LYS A 35 -3.81 15.78 12.00
C LYS A 35 -2.83 14.90 11.25
N LEU A 36 -3.28 13.89 10.50
CA LEU A 36 -2.41 13.06 9.67
C LEU A 36 -1.95 13.83 8.42
N GLY A 37 -0.76 13.53 7.94
CA GLY A 37 -0.26 14.05 6.67
C GLY A 37 -1.04 13.50 5.48
N GLY A 38 -1.53 12.27 5.58
CA GLY A 38 -2.34 11.64 4.53
C GLY A 38 -2.99 10.35 4.97
N ILE A 39 -3.99 9.93 4.19
CA ILE A 39 -4.64 8.61 4.30
C ILE A 39 -4.45 7.88 2.98
N CYS A 40 -3.95 6.64 3.05
CA CYS A 40 -4.01 5.72 1.94
C CYS A 40 -5.28 4.88 2.08
N THR A 41 -6.15 4.96 1.07
CA THR A 41 -7.47 4.30 1.10
C THR A 41 -7.37 2.79 1.27
N LYS A 42 -8.48 2.16 1.63
CA LYS A 42 -8.68 0.73 1.37
C LYS A 42 -8.31 0.43 -0.08
N GLY A 43 -7.64 -0.71 -0.32
CA GLY A 43 -7.27 -1.11 -1.68
C GLY A 43 -8.51 -1.22 -2.57
N LEU A 44 -8.53 -0.44 -3.63
CA LEU A 44 -9.60 -0.36 -4.63
C LEU A 44 -9.28 -1.26 -5.82
N THR A 45 -10.30 -1.76 -6.47
CA THR A 45 -10.22 -2.42 -7.78
C THR A 45 -11.21 -1.76 -8.74
N LEU A 46 -11.07 -1.98 -10.05
CA LEU A 46 -12.02 -1.43 -11.04
C LEU A 46 -13.47 -1.72 -10.64
N ASN A 47 -13.78 -2.99 -10.42
CA ASN A 47 -15.08 -3.46 -9.98
C ASN A 47 -15.05 -3.78 -8.47
N PRO A 48 -16.18 -3.74 -7.76
CA PRO A 48 -16.25 -4.16 -6.36
C PRO A 48 -15.85 -5.62 -6.17
N LYS A 49 -15.32 -5.96 -4.98
CA LYS A 49 -14.94 -7.33 -4.59
C LYS A 49 -15.44 -7.65 -3.20
N GLU A 50 -16.03 -8.82 -3.03
CA GLU A 50 -16.47 -9.36 -1.74
C GLU A 50 -15.33 -9.82 -0.83
N GLY A 51 -14.12 -10.04 -1.40
CA GLY A 51 -12.98 -10.58 -0.69
C GLY A 51 -13.00 -12.12 -0.61
N ASN A 52 -12.09 -12.66 0.21
CA ASN A 52 -11.96 -14.10 0.40
C ASN A 52 -13.01 -14.64 1.38
N GLU A 53 -13.41 -15.89 1.19
CA GLU A 53 -14.25 -16.63 2.13
C GLU A 53 -13.45 -17.16 3.33
N GLY A 54 -14.16 -17.46 4.44
CA GLY A 54 -13.59 -18.05 5.64
C GLY A 54 -12.87 -17.03 6.54
N VAL A 55 -11.86 -17.50 7.26
CA VAL A 55 -11.06 -16.68 8.17
C VAL A 55 -10.26 -15.66 7.37
N ARG A 56 -10.39 -14.38 7.70
CA ARG A 56 -9.74 -13.27 7.01
C ARG A 56 -8.59 -12.62 7.79
N SER A 57 -8.54 -12.84 9.11
CA SER A 57 -7.48 -12.35 9.98
C SER A 57 -7.15 -13.36 11.07
N TYR A 58 -5.90 -13.39 11.50
CA TYR A 58 -5.41 -14.27 12.57
C TYR A 58 -4.26 -13.58 13.30
N GLU A 59 -4.37 -13.46 14.61
CA GLU A 59 -3.35 -12.81 15.44
C GLU A 59 -2.12 -13.70 15.60
N THR A 60 -0.97 -13.06 15.64
CA THR A 60 0.32 -13.67 16.00
C THR A 60 0.92 -12.90 17.19
N PRO A 61 1.91 -13.46 17.92
CA PRO A 61 2.46 -12.78 19.10
C PRO A 61 2.94 -11.34 18.88
N LEU A 62 3.40 -10.99 17.68
CA LEU A 62 3.94 -9.66 17.34
C LEU A 62 3.38 -9.10 16.03
N GLY A 63 2.18 -9.51 15.66
CA GLY A 63 1.57 -9.02 14.42
C GLY A 63 0.28 -9.71 14.06
N MET A 64 -0.10 -9.61 12.80
CA MET A 64 -1.34 -10.16 12.27
C MET A 64 -1.13 -10.77 10.89
N LEU A 65 -1.67 -11.94 10.69
CA LEU A 65 -1.87 -12.54 9.37
C LEU A 65 -3.22 -12.12 8.81
N ASN A 66 -3.27 -11.74 7.53
CA ASN A 66 -4.53 -11.41 6.87
C ASN A 66 -4.62 -12.05 5.47
N SER A 67 -5.84 -12.45 5.12
CA SER A 67 -6.24 -12.97 3.81
C SER A 67 -7.58 -12.35 3.41
N VAL A 68 -7.65 -11.02 3.35
CA VAL A 68 -8.90 -10.27 3.09
C VAL A 68 -9.35 -10.40 1.64
N GLY A 69 -8.43 -10.53 0.68
CA GLY A 69 -8.78 -10.71 -0.74
C GLY A 69 -9.24 -9.43 -1.44
N LEU A 70 -8.72 -8.26 -1.06
CA LEU A 70 -9.07 -6.97 -1.64
C LEU A 70 -10.57 -6.66 -1.58
N GLN A 71 -11.28 -7.02 -0.52
CA GLN A 71 -12.68 -6.59 -0.33
C GLN A 71 -12.77 -5.07 -0.45
N ASN A 72 -13.57 -4.58 -1.39
CA ASN A 72 -13.74 -3.15 -1.64
C ASN A 72 -14.96 -2.87 -2.50
N ILE A 73 -15.37 -1.60 -2.54
CA ILE A 73 -16.58 -1.11 -3.22
C ILE A 73 -16.37 -0.77 -4.72
N GLY A 74 -15.15 -0.88 -5.24
CA GLY A 74 -14.80 -0.45 -6.59
C GLY A 74 -14.47 1.04 -6.70
N VAL A 75 -13.81 1.40 -7.80
CA VAL A 75 -13.31 2.78 -8.00
C VAL A 75 -14.45 3.79 -8.22
N GLU A 76 -15.50 3.43 -8.97
CA GLU A 76 -16.62 4.34 -9.26
C GLU A 76 -17.38 4.71 -7.99
N GLU A 77 -17.76 3.72 -7.18
CA GLU A 77 -18.45 3.96 -5.90
C GLU A 77 -17.55 4.74 -4.94
N PHE A 78 -16.25 4.45 -4.89
CA PHE A 78 -15.30 5.23 -4.10
C PHE A 78 -15.32 6.71 -4.48
N VAL A 79 -15.23 7.03 -5.77
CA VAL A 79 -15.17 8.42 -6.26
C VAL A 79 -16.48 9.16 -5.98
N THR A 80 -17.62 8.50 -6.11
CA THR A 80 -18.94 9.12 -5.98
C THR A 80 -19.42 9.22 -4.53
N SER A 81 -19.13 8.24 -3.68
CA SER A 81 -19.71 8.18 -2.32
C SER A 81 -18.68 8.40 -1.20
N GLU A 82 -17.48 7.83 -1.27
CA GLU A 82 -16.52 7.89 -0.15
C GLU A 82 -15.55 9.08 -0.26
N LEU A 83 -15.05 9.36 -1.46
CA LEU A 83 -14.11 10.47 -1.66
C LEU A 83 -14.66 11.83 -1.18
N PRO A 84 -15.93 12.21 -1.44
CA PRO A 84 -16.49 13.45 -0.92
C PRO A 84 -16.51 13.53 0.62
N LYS A 85 -16.66 12.40 1.30
CA LYS A 85 -16.58 12.32 2.77
C LYS A 85 -15.14 12.46 3.25
N MET A 86 -14.20 11.77 2.60
CA MET A 86 -12.77 11.86 2.91
C MET A 86 -12.22 13.28 2.76
N LYS A 87 -12.67 14.03 1.76
CA LYS A 87 -12.25 15.44 1.56
C LYS A 87 -12.58 16.33 2.75
N LYS A 88 -13.63 16.02 3.52
CA LYS A 88 -13.99 16.75 4.74
C LYS A 88 -13.00 16.52 5.89
N LEU A 89 -12.17 15.48 5.82
CA LEU A 89 -11.16 15.16 6.84
C LEU A 89 -9.91 16.08 6.75
N ASN A 90 -9.85 16.94 5.72
CA ASN A 90 -8.76 17.91 5.54
C ASN A 90 -7.36 17.29 5.65
N THR A 91 -7.12 16.20 4.93
CA THR A 91 -5.82 15.54 4.81
C THR A 91 -5.61 15.03 3.38
N ASN A 92 -4.36 14.75 2.98
CA ASN A 92 -4.07 14.25 1.65
C ASN A 92 -4.66 12.83 1.46
N ILE A 93 -5.20 12.58 0.27
CA ILE A 93 -5.85 11.31 -0.08
C ILE A 93 -5.01 10.57 -1.12
N ILE A 94 -4.53 9.39 -0.75
CA ILE A 94 -3.78 8.50 -1.62
C ILE A 94 -4.68 7.31 -1.95
N ALA A 95 -5.13 7.20 -3.21
CA ALA A 95 -5.95 6.07 -3.64
C ALA A 95 -5.07 4.83 -3.87
N ASN A 96 -5.20 3.80 -3.04
CA ASN A 96 -4.52 2.52 -3.27
C ASN A 96 -5.30 1.73 -4.31
N LEU A 97 -4.66 1.44 -5.43
CA LEU A 97 -5.26 0.75 -6.56
C LEU A 97 -4.61 -0.61 -6.79
N GLY A 98 -5.40 -1.68 -6.75
CA GLY A 98 -5.05 -3.02 -7.16
C GLY A 98 -5.86 -3.46 -8.38
N GLY A 99 -5.40 -4.45 -9.11
CA GLY A 99 -6.09 -4.98 -10.29
C GLY A 99 -5.76 -6.44 -10.53
N GLY A 100 -6.58 -7.10 -11.34
CA GLY A 100 -6.38 -8.47 -11.79
C GLY A 100 -5.74 -8.55 -13.18
N SER A 101 -5.80 -7.49 -13.96
CA SER A 101 -5.21 -7.34 -15.29
C SER A 101 -4.67 -5.92 -15.47
N ILE A 102 -3.85 -5.72 -16.50
CA ILE A 102 -3.33 -4.38 -16.82
C ILE A 102 -4.48 -3.48 -17.29
N GLU A 103 -5.41 -4.00 -18.02
CA GLU A 103 -6.61 -3.31 -18.50
C GLU A 103 -7.49 -2.81 -17.37
N ASP A 104 -7.62 -3.60 -16.26
CA ASP A 104 -8.32 -3.16 -15.06
C ASP A 104 -7.65 -1.94 -14.43
N TYR A 105 -6.31 -1.94 -14.35
CA TYR A 105 -5.56 -0.79 -13.84
C TYR A 105 -5.76 0.44 -14.74
N GLU A 106 -5.66 0.29 -16.05
CA GLU A 106 -5.80 1.39 -17.01
C GLU A 106 -7.18 2.05 -16.88
N ARG A 107 -8.27 1.28 -16.93
CA ARG A 107 -9.63 1.80 -16.77
C ARG A 107 -9.87 2.45 -15.40
N ALA A 108 -9.35 1.84 -14.32
CA ALA A 108 -9.47 2.44 -13.00
C ALA A 108 -8.70 3.76 -12.88
N VAL A 109 -7.52 3.87 -13.48
CA VAL A 109 -6.73 5.11 -13.53
C VAL A 109 -7.45 6.19 -14.35
N GLU A 110 -8.12 5.85 -15.44
CA GLU A 110 -8.94 6.80 -16.22
C GLU A 110 -10.03 7.43 -15.35
N ILE A 111 -10.73 6.64 -14.53
CA ILE A 111 -11.73 7.14 -13.57
C ILE A 111 -11.07 8.04 -12.52
N LEU A 112 -9.97 7.59 -11.92
CA LEU A 112 -9.25 8.33 -10.89
C LEU A 112 -8.61 9.62 -11.40
N ASN A 113 -8.28 9.74 -12.69
CA ASN A 113 -7.72 10.95 -13.29
C ASN A 113 -8.63 12.18 -13.15
N SER A 114 -9.95 11.99 -13.19
CA SER A 114 -10.94 13.05 -13.05
C SER A 114 -11.36 13.30 -11.59
N SER A 115 -10.90 12.49 -10.64
CA SER A 115 -11.25 12.60 -9.23
C SER A 115 -10.33 13.57 -8.47
N ASP A 116 -10.76 14.02 -7.29
CA ASP A 116 -9.99 14.94 -6.44
C ASP A 116 -9.11 14.21 -5.40
N ILE A 117 -8.41 13.17 -5.86
CA ILE A 117 -7.35 12.51 -5.08
C ILE A 117 -6.00 13.18 -5.36
N ASP A 118 -5.05 13.02 -4.44
CA ASP A 118 -3.71 13.61 -4.56
C ASP A 118 -2.73 12.67 -5.29
N ILE A 119 -2.72 11.38 -4.95
CA ILE A 119 -1.78 10.37 -5.47
C ILE A 119 -2.53 9.06 -5.74
N ILE A 120 -2.13 8.32 -6.78
CA ILE A 120 -2.48 6.91 -6.96
C ILE A 120 -1.33 6.06 -6.40
N GLU A 121 -1.59 5.23 -5.39
CA GLU A 121 -0.67 4.19 -4.95
C GLU A 121 -0.96 2.91 -5.71
N LEU A 122 -0.15 2.61 -6.72
CA LEU A 122 -0.27 1.42 -7.53
C LEU A 122 0.20 0.19 -6.74
N ASN A 123 -0.72 -0.66 -6.34
CA ASN A 123 -0.44 -1.88 -5.59
C ASN A 123 -0.22 -3.05 -6.55
N ILE A 124 1.03 -3.25 -6.96
CA ILE A 124 1.42 -4.32 -7.90
C ILE A 124 1.60 -5.69 -7.24
N SER A 125 1.36 -5.80 -5.93
CA SER A 125 1.58 -7.04 -5.17
C SER A 125 0.47 -8.10 -5.31
N CYS A 126 -0.52 -7.91 -6.19
CA CYS A 126 -1.65 -8.81 -6.34
C CYS A 126 -1.22 -10.13 -7.01
N PRO A 127 -1.39 -11.31 -6.35
CA PRO A 127 -0.89 -12.60 -6.87
C PRO A 127 -1.76 -13.22 -7.99
N ASN A 128 -2.88 -12.59 -8.36
CA ASN A 128 -3.89 -13.19 -9.24
C ASN A 128 -3.91 -12.52 -10.61
N VAL A 129 -2.96 -12.84 -11.47
CA VAL A 129 -3.09 -12.57 -12.90
C VAL A 129 -3.56 -13.87 -13.57
N LYS A 130 -4.79 -13.89 -14.11
CA LYS A 130 -5.36 -15.06 -14.79
C LYS A 130 -4.65 -15.43 -16.09
N GLU A 131 -3.88 -14.53 -16.67
CA GLU A 131 -3.13 -14.77 -17.90
C GLU A 131 -1.63 -14.78 -17.64
N GLY A 132 -1.04 -15.98 -17.66
CA GLY A 132 0.41 -16.17 -17.58
C GLY A 132 1.02 -16.45 -16.22
N GLY A 133 0.25 -16.45 -15.12
CA GLY A 133 0.72 -16.96 -13.82
C GLY A 133 1.78 -16.13 -13.09
N MET A 134 2.08 -14.90 -13.53
CA MET A 134 3.06 -14.03 -12.91
C MET A 134 2.40 -12.89 -12.14
N ALA A 135 2.64 -12.84 -10.82
CA ALA A 135 2.27 -11.68 -10.02
C ALA A 135 3.13 -10.48 -10.43
N PHE A 136 2.51 -9.34 -10.70
CA PHE A 136 3.18 -8.11 -11.17
C PHE A 136 4.32 -7.61 -10.27
N GLY A 137 4.29 -7.94 -8.99
CA GLY A 137 5.29 -7.49 -8.00
C GLY A 137 6.33 -8.55 -7.63
N ILE A 138 6.53 -9.59 -8.45
CA ILE A 138 7.57 -10.60 -8.23
C ILE A 138 8.75 -10.37 -9.18
N LYS A 139 8.49 -10.15 -10.46
CA LYS A 139 9.52 -9.93 -11.49
C LYS A 139 9.58 -8.47 -11.90
N SER A 140 10.78 -7.93 -11.97
CA SER A 140 11.04 -6.52 -12.22
C SER A 140 10.59 -6.06 -13.61
N GLU A 141 10.75 -6.91 -14.64
CA GLU A 141 10.35 -6.58 -16.02
C GLU A 141 8.84 -6.43 -16.13
N VAL A 142 8.06 -7.28 -15.43
CA VAL A 142 6.61 -7.20 -15.42
C VAL A 142 6.14 -5.93 -14.70
N ALA A 143 6.79 -5.57 -13.60
CA ALA A 143 6.52 -4.32 -12.89
C ALA A 143 6.82 -3.10 -13.77
N TYR A 144 7.93 -3.13 -14.51
CA TYR A 144 8.29 -2.08 -15.48
C TYR A 144 7.17 -1.87 -16.51
N ASP A 145 6.67 -2.93 -17.12
CA ASP A 145 5.63 -2.85 -18.17
C ASP A 145 4.33 -2.26 -17.62
N VAL A 146 3.88 -2.74 -16.46
CA VAL A 146 2.66 -2.22 -15.81
C VAL A 146 2.83 -0.75 -15.48
N VAL A 147 3.91 -0.37 -14.78
CA VAL A 147 4.13 1.01 -14.34
C VAL A 147 4.27 1.95 -15.53
N SER A 148 5.01 1.56 -16.59
CA SER A 148 5.18 2.39 -17.78
C SER A 148 3.88 2.61 -18.55
N ARG A 149 3.01 1.59 -18.67
CA ARG A 149 1.68 1.74 -19.28
C ARG A 149 0.79 2.67 -18.47
N ILE A 150 0.71 2.46 -17.15
CA ILE A 150 -0.10 3.30 -16.26
C ILE A 150 0.41 4.75 -16.25
N LYS A 151 1.72 4.94 -16.24
CA LYS A 151 2.31 6.29 -16.23
C LYS A 151 1.97 7.09 -17.47
N LYS A 152 1.84 6.46 -18.64
CA LYS A 152 1.47 7.11 -19.91
C LYS A 152 0.07 7.73 -19.88
N ILE A 153 -0.87 7.11 -19.17
CA ILE A 153 -2.27 7.56 -19.13
C ILE A 153 -2.62 8.35 -17.86
N SER A 154 -1.81 8.21 -16.80
CA SER A 154 -2.10 8.87 -15.53
C SER A 154 -1.84 10.37 -15.58
N LYS A 155 -2.85 11.15 -15.18
CA LYS A 155 -2.75 12.60 -14.89
C LYS A 155 -2.37 12.87 -13.43
N LYS A 156 -2.40 11.84 -12.58
CA LYS A 156 -2.04 11.89 -11.16
C LYS A 156 -0.62 11.38 -10.95
N LYS A 157 0.00 11.77 -9.83
CA LYS A 157 1.27 11.20 -9.41
C LYS A 157 1.12 9.74 -9.07
N ILE A 158 2.08 8.90 -9.50
CA ILE A 158 2.08 7.46 -9.29
C ILE A 158 3.11 7.10 -8.21
N MET A 159 2.64 6.54 -7.11
CA MET A 159 3.43 5.88 -6.08
C MET A 159 3.31 4.37 -6.28
N VAL A 160 4.43 3.66 -6.44
CA VAL A 160 4.38 2.20 -6.62
C VAL A 160 4.63 1.51 -5.28
N LYS A 161 3.69 0.65 -4.86
CA LYS A 161 3.82 -0.14 -3.62
C LYS A 161 4.48 -1.47 -3.90
N LEU A 162 5.72 -1.62 -3.41
CA LEU A 162 6.55 -2.78 -3.64
C LEU A 162 6.24 -3.94 -2.67
N SER A 163 6.36 -5.16 -3.19
CA SER A 163 6.21 -6.39 -2.43
C SER A 163 7.54 -6.80 -1.79
N PRO A 164 7.55 -7.18 -0.50
CA PRO A 164 8.75 -7.77 0.12
C PRO A 164 9.04 -9.18 -0.38
N ASN A 165 8.13 -9.76 -1.17
CA ASN A 165 8.25 -11.10 -1.74
C ASN A 165 8.81 -11.06 -3.18
N ALA A 166 9.28 -9.89 -3.65
CA ALA A 166 9.99 -9.75 -4.92
C ALA A 166 11.29 -10.56 -4.92
N GLU A 167 11.73 -11.03 -6.06
CA GLU A 167 13.01 -11.75 -6.21
C GLU A 167 14.18 -10.88 -5.76
N ASP A 168 14.20 -9.62 -6.19
CA ASP A 168 15.13 -8.58 -5.75
C ASP A 168 14.36 -7.25 -5.60
N ILE A 169 14.28 -6.74 -4.37
CA ILE A 169 13.53 -5.51 -4.07
C ILE A 169 14.21 -4.26 -4.62
N VAL A 170 15.55 -4.28 -4.75
CA VAL A 170 16.32 -3.13 -5.25
C VAL A 170 16.20 -3.04 -6.77
N ASP A 171 16.31 -4.17 -7.47
CA ASP A 171 16.08 -4.25 -8.90
C ASP A 171 14.63 -3.89 -9.26
N MET A 172 13.66 -4.39 -8.50
CA MET A 172 12.24 -4.02 -8.62
C MET A 172 12.05 -2.50 -8.50
N ALA A 173 12.64 -1.89 -7.48
CA ALA A 173 12.57 -0.44 -7.25
C ALA A 173 13.18 0.35 -8.40
N TYR A 174 14.36 -0.08 -8.88
CA TYR A 174 15.04 0.55 -10.01
C TYR A 174 14.19 0.48 -11.28
N ASN A 175 13.64 -0.67 -11.62
CA ASN A 175 12.77 -0.84 -12.79
C ASN A 175 11.49 0.00 -12.70
N CYS A 176 10.87 0.10 -11.53
CA CYS A 176 9.73 1.01 -11.33
C CYS A 176 10.12 2.48 -11.54
N CYS A 177 11.31 2.90 -11.09
CA CYS A 177 11.82 4.24 -11.36
C CYS A 177 12.01 4.49 -12.85
N MET A 178 12.65 3.57 -13.56
CA MET A 178 12.88 3.66 -15.00
C MET A 178 11.59 3.66 -15.80
N ALA A 179 10.54 3.00 -15.29
CA ALA A 179 9.19 3.03 -15.86
C ALA A 179 8.44 4.35 -15.62
N GLY A 180 9.02 5.28 -14.84
CA GLY A 180 8.47 6.60 -14.60
C GLY A 180 7.64 6.75 -13.32
N ALA A 181 7.77 5.84 -12.35
CA ALA A 181 7.17 6.03 -11.03
C ALA A 181 7.62 7.36 -10.42
N ASP A 182 6.68 8.13 -9.85
CA ASP A 182 7.01 9.39 -9.17
C ASP A 182 7.57 9.15 -7.76
N SER A 183 7.13 8.08 -7.08
CA SER A 183 7.59 7.66 -5.75
C SER A 183 7.38 6.17 -5.54
N LEU A 184 8.01 5.64 -4.50
CA LEU A 184 7.85 4.25 -4.09
C LEU A 184 7.30 4.19 -2.67
N SER A 185 6.55 3.13 -2.35
CA SER A 185 6.20 2.78 -0.97
C SER A 185 6.54 1.31 -0.72
N LEU A 186 7.16 1.01 0.39
CA LEU A 186 7.52 -0.35 0.77
C LEU A 186 7.57 -0.51 2.29
N ILE A 187 7.09 -1.63 2.80
CA ILE A 187 6.77 -2.88 2.11
C ILE A 187 5.28 -3.18 2.18
N ASN A 188 4.79 -4.01 1.26
CA ASN A 188 3.54 -4.73 1.44
C ASN A 188 3.75 -5.85 2.48
N THR A 189 2.75 -6.70 2.73
CA THR A 189 2.82 -7.78 3.71
C THR A 189 3.76 -8.92 3.27
N LEU A 190 4.47 -9.50 4.25
CA LEU A 190 5.26 -10.71 4.05
C LEU A 190 4.35 -11.92 3.93
N LYS A 191 4.67 -12.85 3.04
CA LYS A 191 3.94 -14.12 2.92
C LYS A 191 4.21 -15.00 4.15
N GLY A 192 3.13 -15.37 4.83
CA GLY A 192 3.16 -16.19 6.03
C GLY A 192 2.08 -17.26 6.03
N MET A 193 2.03 -18.07 7.08
CA MET A 193 1.07 -19.16 7.28
C MET A 193 0.76 -19.35 8.75
N ALA A 194 -0.45 -19.85 9.05
CA ALA A 194 -0.81 -20.36 10.36
C ALA A 194 -1.53 -21.70 10.22
N ILE A 195 -1.30 -22.61 11.18
CA ILE A 195 -1.95 -23.93 11.27
C ILE A 195 -2.72 -23.99 12.58
N ASP A 196 -4.00 -24.37 12.50
CA ASP A 196 -4.77 -24.75 13.65
C ASP A 196 -4.41 -26.20 14.04
N ILE A 197 -3.75 -26.36 15.18
CA ILE A 197 -3.28 -27.66 15.66
C ILE A 197 -4.43 -28.60 16.07
N LYS A 198 -5.60 -28.05 16.41
CA LYS A 198 -6.77 -28.86 16.80
C LYS A 198 -7.42 -29.49 15.57
N SER A 199 -7.68 -28.69 14.54
CA SER A 199 -8.23 -29.19 13.27
C SER A 199 -7.19 -29.81 12.35
N LYS A 200 -5.89 -29.60 12.61
CA LYS A 200 -4.74 -30.03 11.78
C LYS A 200 -4.83 -29.48 10.35
N LYS A 201 -5.34 -28.27 10.19
CA LYS A 201 -5.54 -27.60 8.89
C LYS A 201 -4.94 -26.20 8.90
N PRO A 202 -4.62 -25.64 7.72
CA PRO A 202 -4.36 -24.22 7.60
C PRO A 202 -5.53 -23.38 8.14
N VAL A 203 -5.21 -22.28 8.81
CA VAL A 203 -6.24 -21.34 9.33
C VAL A 203 -7.00 -20.67 8.19
N PHE A 204 -6.31 -20.34 7.11
CA PHE A 204 -6.89 -19.65 5.96
C PHE A 204 -7.22 -20.62 4.83
N ASN A 205 -8.37 -20.41 4.15
CA ASN A 205 -8.74 -21.18 2.97
C ASN A 205 -7.70 -21.09 1.85
N ASN A 206 -7.01 -19.95 1.73
CA ASN A 206 -5.93 -19.74 0.76
C ASN A 206 -4.56 -20.27 1.24
N ILE A 207 -4.51 -20.99 2.37
CA ILE A 207 -3.31 -21.54 3.00
C ILE A 207 -2.35 -20.43 3.49
N PHE A 208 -1.95 -19.51 2.61
CA PHE A 208 -1.03 -18.42 2.89
C PHE A 208 -1.78 -17.10 3.10
N ALA A 209 -1.17 -16.25 3.91
CA ALA A 209 -1.69 -14.93 4.26
C ALA A 209 -0.56 -13.89 4.33
N GLY A 210 -0.90 -12.63 4.38
CA GLY A 210 0.06 -11.54 4.53
C GLY A 210 0.32 -11.23 5.99
N LEU A 211 1.58 -11.30 6.44
CA LEU A 211 2.00 -10.90 7.78
C LEU A 211 2.28 -9.39 7.82
N SER A 212 1.74 -8.73 8.83
CA SER A 212 1.96 -7.31 9.17
C SER A 212 2.17 -7.14 10.68
N GLY A 213 2.50 -5.93 11.12
CA GLY A 213 2.69 -5.58 12.53
C GLY A 213 4.16 -5.45 12.93
N PRO A 214 4.47 -5.30 14.24
CA PRO A 214 5.84 -5.04 14.71
C PRO A 214 6.89 -6.06 14.28
N ALA A 215 6.50 -7.33 14.11
CA ALA A 215 7.40 -8.39 13.67
C ALA A 215 8.07 -8.13 12.31
N VAL A 216 7.45 -7.35 11.42
CA VAL A 216 8.01 -7.08 10.08
C VAL A 216 8.92 -5.85 10.04
N LYS A 217 8.97 -5.03 11.11
CA LYS A 217 9.73 -3.76 11.14
C LYS A 217 11.19 -3.92 10.71
N PRO A 218 12.01 -4.83 11.28
CA PRO A 218 13.43 -4.93 10.91
C PRO A 218 13.65 -5.30 9.45
N ILE A 219 12.73 -6.07 8.86
CA ILE A 219 12.78 -6.45 7.45
C ILE A 219 12.42 -5.24 6.57
N ALA A 220 11.34 -4.54 6.93
CA ALA A 220 10.90 -3.34 6.22
C ALA A 220 11.97 -2.24 6.26
N LEU A 221 12.57 -2.02 7.42
CA LEU A 221 13.62 -1.02 7.64
C LEU A 221 14.85 -1.30 6.75
N ARG A 222 15.33 -2.56 6.72
CA ARG A 222 16.41 -2.99 5.84
C ARG A 222 16.09 -2.72 4.36
N MET A 223 14.90 -3.14 3.90
CA MET A 223 14.50 -2.96 2.51
C MET A 223 14.38 -1.48 2.12
N VAL A 224 13.87 -0.64 3.03
CA VAL A 224 13.82 0.82 2.81
C VAL A 224 15.23 1.39 2.68
N TYR A 225 16.18 0.99 3.53
CA TYR A 225 17.57 1.43 3.46
C TYR A 225 18.23 1.04 2.13
N GLU A 226 18.08 -0.22 1.72
CA GLU A 226 18.63 -0.74 0.47
C GLU A 226 18.07 0.01 -0.75
N VAL A 227 16.76 0.14 -0.84
CA VAL A 227 16.08 0.83 -1.95
C VAL A 227 16.45 2.32 -1.98
N SER A 228 16.32 3.03 -0.85
CA SER A 228 16.56 4.47 -0.79
C SER A 228 18.01 4.86 -1.14
N SER A 229 18.97 3.93 -0.97
CA SER A 229 20.37 4.12 -1.37
C SER A 229 20.58 4.02 -2.89
N LYS A 230 19.63 3.48 -3.63
CA LYS A 230 19.77 3.15 -5.07
C LYS A 230 18.84 3.95 -5.98
N VAL A 231 17.77 4.53 -5.45
CA VAL A 231 16.82 5.31 -6.24
C VAL A 231 16.87 6.80 -5.90
N ASN A 232 16.52 7.66 -6.87
CA ASN A 232 16.53 9.11 -6.70
C ASN A 232 15.13 9.73 -6.50
N ILE A 233 14.08 8.89 -6.43
CA ILE A 233 12.70 9.32 -6.17
C ILE A 233 12.33 9.09 -4.71
N PRO A 234 11.30 9.80 -4.17
CA PRO A 234 10.85 9.62 -2.80
C PRO A 234 10.47 8.18 -2.47
N VAL A 235 10.87 7.72 -1.27
CA VAL A 235 10.56 6.39 -0.73
C VAL A 235 9.72 6.55 0.52
N VAL A 236 8.57 5.91 0.61
CA VAL A 236 7.66 5.89 1.77
C VAL A 236 7.80 4.55 2.50
N GLY A 237 8.27 4.58 3.74
CA GLY A 237 8.45 3.38 4.56
C GLY A 237 7.12 2.88 5.15
N ILE A 238 6.89 1.57 5.09
CA ILE A 238 5.71 0.89 5.63
C ILE A 238 6.14 -0.41 6.30
N GLY A 239 5.57 -0.72 7.45
CA GLY A 239 5.69 -2.03 8.09
C GLY A 239 6.20 -1.95 9.53
N GLY A 240 5.31 -2.25 10.47
CA GLY A 240 5.63 -2.35 11.88
C GLY A 240 5.96 -1.04 12.59
N ILE A 241 5.62 0.11 12.02
CA ILE A 241 5.80 1.43 12.65
C ILE A 241 4.67 1.62 13.67
N ALA A 242 5.00 1.60 14.95
CA ALA A 242 4.06 1.69 16.06
C ALA A 242 4.39 2.82 17.05
N SER A 243 5.56 3.46 16.93
CA SER A 243 6.01 4.55 17.79
C SER A 243 6.66 5.68 16.99
N THR A 244 6.95 6.78 17.66
CA THR A 244 7.72 7.89 17.08
C THR A 244 9.15 7.46 16.74
N GLU A 245 9.76 6.65 17.60
CA GLU A 245 11.10 6.12 17.44
C GLU A 245 11.18 5.25 16.17
N ASP A 246 10.18 4.37 15.96
CA ASP A 246 10.10 3.58 14.73
C ASP A 246 10.03 4.47 13.49
N ALA A 247 9.22 5.54 13.54
CA ALA A 247 9.12 6.49 12.43
C ALA A 247 10.45 7.19 12.15
N LEU A 248 11.19 7.57 13.19
CA LEU A 248 12.52 8.18 13.08
C LEU A 248 13.53 7.20 12.48
N GLU A 249 13.52 5.92 12.88
CA GLU A 249 14.38 4.89 12.29
C GLU A 249 14.16 4.78 10.78
N PHE A 250 12.90 4.76 10.33
CA PHE A 250 12.60 4.72 8.88
C PHE A 250 13.08 5.98 8.16
N ILE A 251 12.94 7.16 8.76
CA ILE A 251 13.47 8.41 8.20
C ILE A 251 15.00 8.35 8.12
N MET A 252 15.67 7.86 9.15
CA MET A 252 17.13 7.70 9.17
C MET A 252 17.62 6.65 8.16
N ALA A 253 16.83 5.61 7.91
CA ALA A 253 17.10 4.62 6.87
C ALA A 253 16.91 5.16 5.45
N GLY A 254 16.50 6.42 5.30
CA GLY A 254 16.30 7.08 4.02
C GLY A 254 14.88 6.98 3.47
N ALA A 255 13.92 6.53 4.30
CA ALA A 255 12.52 6.70 3.95
C ALA A 255 12.29 8.18 3.73
N THR A 256 12.11 8.50 2.50
CA THR A 256 12.08 9.82 1.91
C THR A 256 13.36 10.63 2.08
N ARG A 257 14.00 10.89 1.01
CA ARG A 257 14.67 12.19 0.89
C ARG A 257 13.66 13.33 1.10
N SER A 258 12.36 13.04 1.15
CA SER A 258 11.26 13.95 1.48
C SER A 258 10.51 13.64 2.79
N LYS A 259 10.97 12.71 3.60
CA LYS A 259 10.57 12.46 5.01
C LYS A 259 9.10 12.05 5.24
N SER A 260 8.59 11.01 4.61
CA SER A 260 7.26 10.48 4.96
C SER A 260 7.32 9.02 5.42
N THR A 261 6.58 8.72 6.48
CA THR A 261 6.51 7.40 7.08
C THR A 261 5.05 7.00 7.22
N ARG A 262 4.72 5.75 6.92
CA ARG A 262 3.40 5.19 7.19
C ARG A 262 3.38 4.51 8.53
N LEU A 263 2.37 4.83 9.30
CA LEU A 263 2.03 4.06 10.49
C LEU A 263 1.17 2.88 10.05
N ASN A 264 1.66 1.68 10.27
CA ASN A 264 0.82 0.49 10.25
C ASN A 264 0.17 0.44 11.64
N SER A 265 -1.05 0.97 11.76
CA SER A 265 -1.79 0.85 12.99
C SER A 265 -2.06 -0.65 13.22
N SER A 266 -1.15 -1.31 13.96
CA SER A 266 -1.46 -2.60 14.51
C SER A 266 -2.71 -2.45 15.36
N HIS A 267 -3.73 -3.22 15.09
CA HIS A 267 -4.91 -3.32 15.91
C HIS A 267 -4.49 -3.62 17.36
N LYS A 268 -4.40 -2.58 18.18
CA LYS A 268 -4.57 -2.72 19.61
C LYS A 268 -6.04 -2.41 19.86
N THR A 269 -6.83 -3.43 19.89
CA THR A 269 -8.11 -3.42 20.60
C THR A 269 -7.84 -3.42 22.09
#